data_dd15e69c59077eb43fa36cdca2bdf8e0
#
_entry.id   dd15e69c59077eb43fa36cdca2bdf8e0
#
_cell.length_a   1.000
_cell.length_b   1.000
_cell.length_c   1.000
_cell.angle_alpha   90.00
_cell.angle_beta   90.00
_cell.angle_gamma   90.00
#
_symmetry.space_group_name_H-M   'P 1'
#
loop_
_entity.id
_entity.type
_entity.pdbx_description
1 polymer ?
#
loop_
_entity_poly.entity_id
_entity_poly.type
_entity_poly.pdbx_seq_one_letter_code
_entity_poly.pdbx_strand_id
1 'polypeptide(L)'
;MAEQKEIKYDLDGYDIITNALMTLLNQYPDLGSDKIRFSTFATESGIAMFPSIGAVVESERQSVTGKVYQNCNYPFNIVYKVAGVSESNKIQVKDFLDKLGKWLEMQPVTIGPQEYKLESYPALTDNREITSISRTTPAYLESIEESKVENWVISMILRYKNEYQL
;
A
#
# COMPACT_ATOMS: atom_id res chain seq x y z
N MET A 1 -29.03 14.92 18.08
CA MET A 1 -28.29 15.01 16.80
C MET A 1 -26.97 14.29 16.94
N ALA A 2 -26.66 13.42 15.97
CA ALA A 2 -25.38 12.76 15.95
C ALA A 2 -24.29 13.79 15.60
N GLU A 3 -23.30 13.93 16.46
CA GLU A 3 -22.12 14.73 16.12
C GLU A 3 -21.38 14.04 14.97
N GLN A 4 -21.17 14.77 13.88
CA GLN A 4 -20.29 14.28 12.81
C GLN A 4 -18.87 14.28 13.36
N LYS A 5 -18.27 13.09 13.45
CA LYS A 5 -16.86 12.97 13.85
C LYS A 5 -16.00 13.62 12.76
N GLU A 6 -15.29 14.68 13.12
CA GLU A 6 -14.35 15.32 12.23
C GLU A 6 -13.21 14.38 11.90
N ILE A 7 -12.88 14.24 10.61
CA ILE A 7 -11.75 13.40 10.17
C ILE A 7 -10.47 14.19 10.39
N LYS A 8 -9.56 13.61 11.15
CA LYS A 8 -8.24 14.18 11.42
C LYS A 8 -7.19 13.48 10.56
N TYR A 9 -6.33 14.26 9.92
CA TYR A 9 -5.26 13.75 9.07
C TYR A 9 -3.90 13.97 9.72
N ASP A 10 -2.99 13.03 9.49
CA ASP A 10 -1.58 13.15 9.86
C ASP A 10 -0.81 13.65 8.62
N LEU A 11 -0.76 14.97 8.44
CA LEU A 11 -0.19 15.60 7.24
C LEU A 11 1.29 15.28 7.08
N ASP A 12 2.07 15.35 8.15
CA ASP A 12 3.51 15.02 8.12
C ASP A 12 3.70 13.51 7.88
N GLY A 13 2.85 12.69 8.47
CA GLY A 13 2.86 11.25 8.30
C GLY A 13 2.59 10.81 6.86
N TYR A 14 1.79 11.56 6.12
CA TYR A 14 1.51 11.26 4.72
C TYR A 14 2.82 11.12 3.91
N ASP A 15 3.71 12.10 4.01
CA ASP A 15 4.97 12.09 3.28
C ASP A 15 5.92 11.00 3.80
N ILE A 16 6.00 10.83 5.11
CA ILE A 16 6.86 9.82 5.74
C ILE A 16 6.44 8.42 5.32
N ILE A 17 5.14 8.12 5.37
CA ILE A 17 4.60 6.81 5.00
C ILE A 17 4.73 6.59 3.49
N THR A 18 4.44 7.60 2.67
CA THR A 18 4.55 7.49 1.21
C THR A 18 5.98 7.10 0.81
N ASN A 19 6.98 7.79 1.33
CA ASN A 19 8.38 7.51 1.01
C ASN A 19 8.81 6.12 1.47
N ALA A 20 8.46 5.73 2.69
CA ALA A 20 8.79 4.42 3.23
C ALA A 20 8.11 3.29 2.45
N LEU A 21 6.82 3.47 2.12
CA LEU A 21 6.05 2.49 1.37
C LEU A 21 6.58 2.33 -0.06
N MET A 22 6.90 3.42 -0.73
CA MET A 22 7.47 3.36 -2.09
C MET A 22 8.82 2.63 -2.11
N THR A 23 9.67 2.88 -1.11
CA THR A 23 10.94 2.15 -0.97
C THR A 23 10.69 0.66 -0.73
N LEU A 24 9.76 0.33 0.15
CA LEU A 24 9.40 -1.05 0.45
C LEU A 24 8.85 -1.79 -0.77
N LEU A 25 7.90 -1.18 -1.48
CA LEU A 25 7.28 -1.78 -2.67
C LEU A 25 8.33 -2.11 -3.74
N ASN A 26 9.31 -1.23 -3.93
CA ASN A 26 10.37 -1.44 -4.92
C ASN A 26 11.44 -2.46 -4.48
N GLN A 27 11.33 -3.01 -3.28
CA GLN A 27 12.14 -4.14 -2.80
C GLN A 27 11.49 -5.51 -3.08
N TYR A 28 10.28 -5.52 -3.64
CA TYR A 28 9.59 -6.77 -3.92
C TYR A 28 10.40 -7.66 -4.88
N PRO A 29 10.65 -8.93 -4.51
CA PRO A 29 11.60 -9.78 -5.27
C PRO A 29 11.20 -10.08 -6.71
N ASP A 30 9.91 -10.05 -7.04
CA ASP A 30 9.39 -10.42 -8.35
C ASP A 30 9.27 -9.24 -9.32
N LEU A 31 9.77 -8.06 -8.97
CA LEU A 31 9.71 -6.89 -9.86
C LEU A 31 10.64 -7.03 -11.07
N GLY A 32 11.77 -7.72 -10.92
CA GLY A 32 12.79 -7.78 -11.97
C GLY A 32 13.32 -6.38 -12.28
N SER A 33 13.18 -5.95 -13.54
CA SER A 33 13.56 -4.60 -13.97
C SER A 33 12.42 -3.59 -13.84
N ASP A 34 11.21 -4.02 -13.48
CA ASP A 34 10.07 -3.15 -13.31
C ASP A 34 10.18 -2.30 -12.04
N LYS A 35 9.51 -1.17 -12.07
CA LYS A 35 9.46 -0.25 -10.93
C LYS A 35 8.03 0.14 -10.64
N ILE A 36 7.67 0.14 -9.36
CA ILE A 36 6.37 0.67 -8.90
C ILE A 36 6.52 2.18 -8.77
N ARG A 37 5.66 2.92 -9.47
CA ARG A 37 5.68 4.39 -9.48
C ARG A 37 4.63 4.96 -8.55
N PHE A 38 4.82 6.19 -8.14
CA PHE A 38 3.87 6.92 -7.30
C PHE A 38 2.91 7.73 -8.18
N SER A 39 1.63 7.37 -8.10
CA SER A 39 0.50 8.09 -8.73
C SER A 39 0.69 8.43 -10.21
N THR A 40 1.55 7.69 -10.90
CA THR A 40 1.82 7.94 -12.32
C THR A 40 2.22 6.67 -13.06
N PHE A 41 1.84 6.57 -14.33
CA PHE A 41 2.30 5.51 -15.23
C PHE A 41 3.27 6.11 -16.26
N ALA A 42 4.37 5.39 -16.53
CA ALA A 42 5.35 5.82 -17.53
C ALA A 42 4.83 5.67 -18.96
N THR A 43 3.97 4.66 -19.19
CA THR A 43 3.46 4.27 -20.50
C THR A 43 2.04 3.69 -20.33
N GLU A 44 1.49 3.08 -21.38
CA GLU A 44 0.22 2.34 -21.34
C GLU A 44 0.30 1.03 -20.53
N SER A 45 1.47 0.69 -20.03
CA SER A 45 1.67 -0.44 -19.13
C SER A 45 2.56 -0.02 -17.97
N GLY A 46 2.40 -0.67 -16.83
CA GLY A 46 3.22 -0.39 -15.66
C GLY A 46 2.48 -0.62 -14.37
N ILE A 47 3.20 -0.44 -13.26
CA ILE A 47 2.67 -0.63 -11.92
C ILE A 47 2.83 0.69 -11.16
N ALA A 48 1.76 1.10 -10.49
CA ALA A 48 1.78 2.32 -9.69
C ALA A 48 1.00 2.16 -8.39
N MET A 49 1.42 2.88 -7.37
CA MET A 49 0.72 2.98 -6.09
C MET A 49 -0.03 4.30 -6.03
N PHE A 50 -1.28 4.24 -5.63
CA PHE A 50 -2.16 5.41 -5.48
C PHE A 50 -2.73 5.44 -4.07
N PRO A 51 -2.39 6.46 -3.25
CA PRO A 51 -3.07 6.65 -1.97
C PRO A 51 -4.55 7.00 -2.19
N SER A 52 -5.42 6.47 -1.33
CA SER A 52 -6.86 6.70 -1.48
C SER A 52 -7.29 8.04 -0.87
N ILE A 53 -6.95 8.27 0.39
CA ILE A 53 -7.39 9.45 1.16
C ILE A 53 -6.28 10.08 2.00
N GLY A 54 -5.04 9.59 1.88
CA GLY A 54 -3.91 10.04 2.70
C GLY A 54 -3.84 9.35 4.06
N ALA A 55 -3.08 9.91 4.98
CA ALA A 55 -2.88 9.37 6.31
C ALA A 55 -3.94 9.90 7.28
N VAL A 56 -4.80 9.00 7.78
CA VAL A 56 -5.95 9.32 8.62
C VAL A 56 -5.71 8.85 10.06
N VAL A 57 -5.97 9.71 11.03
CA VAL A 57 -5.97 9.35 12.44
C VAL A 57 -7.27 8.62 12.76
N GLU A 58 -7.18 7.33 13.03
CA GLU A 58 -8.34 6.49 13.37
C GLU A 58 -8.75 6.67 14.83
N SER A 59 -7.76 6.68 15.73
CA SER A 59 -7.98 6.86 17.16
C SER A 59 -6.85 7.64 17.81
N GLU A 60 -7.16 8.36 18.88
CA GLU A 60 -6.21 9.17 19.61
C GLU A 60 -6.44 9.06 21.11
N ARG A 61 -5.36 8.98 21.87
CA ARG A 61 -5.38 8.92 23.31
C ARG A 61 -4.30 9.86 23.85
N GLN A 62 -4.61 10.61 24.90
CA GLN A 62 -3.65 11.47 25.57
C GLN A 62 -3.44 11.01 27.01
N SER A 63 -2.18 10.93 27.43
CA SER A 63 -1.83 10.65 28.83
C SER A 63 -1.95 11.92 29.69
N VAL A 64 -1.95 11.73 31.01
CA VAL A 64 -1.99 12.85 31.97
C VAL A 64 -0.74 13.74 31.87
N THR A 65 0.37 13.22 31.35
CA THR A 65 1.62 13.97 31.15
C THR A 65 1.69 14.69 29.81
N GLY A 66 0.62 14.61 28.99
CA GLY A 66 0.53 15.27 27.69
C GLY A 66 1.08 14.46 26.52
N LYS A 67 1.44 13.19 26.72
CA LYS A 67 1.87 12.33 25.62
C LYS A 67 0.64 11.88 24.81
N VAL A 68 0.69 12.07 23.49
CA VAL A 68 -0.37 11.71 22.56
C VAL A 68 -0.01 10.44 21.81
N TYR A 69 -0.95 9.51 21.77
CA TYR A 69 -0.83 8.24 21.05
C TYR A 69 -1.91 8.20 19.97
N GLN A 70 -1.48 8.08 18.72
CA GLN A 70 -2.39 7.99 17.59
C GLN A 70 -2.23 6.64 16.90
N ASN A 71 -3.37 6.04 16.51
CA ASN A 71 -3.40 4.93 15.56
C ASN A 71 -3.90 5.48 14.24
N CYS A 72 -3.10 5.31 13.20
CA CYS A 72 -3.34 5.91 11.90
C CYS A 72 -3.46 4.87 10.81
N ASN A 73 -4.22 5.20 9.78
CA ASN A 73 -4.42 4.37 8.59
C ASN A 73 -3.95 5.12 7.36
N TYR A 74 -3.31 4.38 6.45
CA TYR A 74 -2.92 4.87 5.14
C TYR A 74 -3.44 3.86 4.12
N PRO A 75 -4.67 4.06 3.62
CA PRO A 75 -5.22 3.19 2.58
C PRO A 75 -4.64 3.54 1.22
N PHE A 76 -4.33 2.51 0.43
CA PHE A 76 -3.75 2.70 -0.89
C PHE A 76 -4.15 1.57 -1.84
N ASN A 77 -3.99 1.85 -3.12
CA ASN A 77 -4.20 0.88 -4.19
C ASN A 77 -2.91 0.68 -4.95
N ILE A 78 -2.66 -0.56 -5.37
CA ILE A 78 -1.62 -0.86 -6.35
C ILE A 78 -2.32 -1.24 -7.63
N VAL A 79 -2.03 -0.50 -8.70
CA VAL A 79 -2.65 -0.69 -10.00
C VAL A 79 -1.61 -1.22 -10.98
N TYR A 80 -1.93 -2.36 -11.59
CA TYR A 80 -1.13 -2.94 -12.67
C TYR A 80 -1.87 -2.72 -13.98
N LYS A 81 -1.33 -1.84 -14.81
CA LYS A 81 -1.88 -1.47 -16.10
C LYS A 81 -1.24 -2.30 -17.20
N VAL A 82 -2.04 -3.03 -17.96
CA VAL A 82 -1.56 -3.99 -18.96
C VAL A 82 -2.33 -3.83 -20.26
N ALA A 83 -1.60 -3.73 -21.37
CA ALA A 83 -2.18 -3.61 -22.69
C ALA A 83 -2.29 -4.98 -23.38
N GLY A 84 -3.45 -5.26 -23.99
CA GLY A 84 -3.65 -6.34 -24.97
C GLY A 84 -3.25 -7.75 -24.52
N VAL A 85 -3.68 -8.18 -23.33
CA VAL A 85 -3.21 -9.46 -22.78
C VAL A 85 -4.09 -10.65 -23.10
N SER A 86 -3.44 -11.82 -23.24
CA SER A 86 -4.10 -13.12 -23.32
C SER A 86 -4.67 -13.53 -21.96
N GLU A 87 -5.56 -14.51 -21.96
CA GLU A 87 -6.16 -15.03 -20.72
C GLU A 87 -5.12 -15.53 -19.71
N SER A 88 -4.06 -16.21 -20.18
CA SER A 88 -2.97 -16.69 -19.33
C SER A 88 -2.19 -15.53 -18.69
N ASN A 89 -1.98 -14.44 -19.42
CA ASN A 89 -1.32 -13.25 -18.91
C ASN A 89 -2.17 -12.53 -17.85
N LYS A 90 -3.50 -12.54 -18.00
CA LYS A 90 -4.42 -12.00 -16.99
C LYS A 90 -4.28 -12.74 -15.66
N ILE A 91 -4.19 -14.07 -15.70
CA ILE A 91 -3.96 -14.88 -14.50
C ILE A 91 -2.63 -14.53 -13.86
N GLN A 92 -1.57 -14.32 -14.65
CA GLN A 92 -0.25 -13.94 -14.15
C GLN A 92 -0.26 -12.57 -13.47
N VAL A 93 -0.96 -11.60 -14.05
CA VAL A 93 -1.09 -10.25 -13.47
C VAL A 93 -1.82 -10.29 -12.13
N LYS A 94 -2.93 -11.01 -12.08
CA LYS A 94 -3.68 -11.20 -10.84
C LYS A 94 -2.83 -11.88 -9.77
N ASP A 95 -2.13 -12.95 -10.14
CA ASP A 95 -1.25 -13.70 -9.24
C ASP A 95 -0.10 -12.83 -8.72
N PHE A 96 0.50 -12.01 -9.59
CA PHE A 96 1.55 -11.07 -9.20
C PHE A 96 1.07 -10.12 -8.11
N LEU A 97 -0.11 -9.51 -8.29
CA LEU A 97 -0.67 -8.58 -7.32
C LEU A 97 -1.04 -9.26 -6.00
N ASP A 98 -1.65 -10.44 -6.07
CA ASP A 98 -2.01 -11.20 -4.86
C ASP A 98 -0.77 -11.62 -4.06
N LYS A 99 0.29 -12.03 -4.74
CA LYS A 99 1.56 -12.37 -4.09
C LYS A 99 2.25 -11.15 -3.49
N LEU A 100 2.21 -10.01 -4.17
CA LEU A 100 2.73 -8.74 -3.64
C LEU A 100 1.99 -8.37 -2.35
N GLY A 101 0.67 -8.47 -2.35
CA GLY A 101 -0.14 -8.22 -1.18
C GLY A 101 0.20 -9.16 -0.02
N LYS A 102 0.36 -10.43 -0.33
CA LYS A 102 0.75 -11.46 0.65
C LYS A 102 2.12 -11.18 1.27
N TRP A 103 3.09 -10.79 0.43
CA TRP A 103 4.42 -10.43 0.88
C TRP A 103 4.40 -9.20 1.80
N LEU A 104 3.60 -8.18 1.46
CA LEU A 104 3.42 -7.00 2.32
C LEU A 104 2.77 -7.33 3.66
N GLU A 105 1.98 -8.41 3.72
CA GLU A 105 1.38 -8.92 4.96
C GLU A 105 2.37 -9.78 5.78
N MET A 106 3.64 -9.82 5.40
CA MET A 106 4.68 -10.65 6.03
C MET A 106 4.41 -12.16 5.92
N GLN A 107 3.69 -12.57 4.88
CA GLN A 107 3.47 -13.97 4.59
C GLN A 107 4.49 -14.47 3.57
N PRO A 108 4.87 -15.75 3.62
CA PRO A 108 5.79 -16.32 2.63
C PRO A 108 5.15 -16.39 1.26
N VAL A 109 5.91 -16.06 0.22
CA VAL A 109 5.51 -16.17 -1.17
C VAL A 109 6.57 -16.98 -1.93
N THR A 110 6.12 -17.83 -2.86
CA THR A 110 7.00 -18.62 -3.71
C THR A 110 7.08 -17.96 -5.08
N ILE A 111 8.30 -17.60 -5.49
CA ILE A 111 8.59 -17.00 -6.79
C ILE A 111 9.64 -17.88 -7.47
N GLY A 112 9.22 -18.63 -8.51
CA GLY A 112 10.07 -19.62 -9.13
C GLY A 112 10.45 -20.72 -8.11
N PRO A 113 11.75 -21.07 -8.00
CA PRO A 113 12.19 -22.12 -7.07
C PRO A 113 12.42 -21.61 -5.63
N GLN A 114 12.25 -20.31 -5.35
CA GLN A 114 12.61 -19.72 -4.07
C GLN A 114 11.39 -19.21 -3.33
N GLU A 115 11.47 -19.27 -2.00
CA GLU A 115 10.49 -18.69 -1.09
C GLU A 115 11.04 -17.39 -0.51
N TYR A 116 10.22 -16.35 -0.48
CA TYR A 116 10.56 -15.04 0.06
C TYR A 116 9.58 -14.65 1.15
N LYS A 117 10.07 -13.97 2.15
CA LYS A 117 9.25 -13.45 3.24
C LYS A 117 9.82 -12.11 3.70
N LEU A 118 8.94 -11.12 3.87
CA LEU A 118 9.33 -9.84 4.45
C LEU A 118 9.52 -10.02 5.96
N GLU A 119 10.73 -9.76 6.45
CA GLU A 119 11.08 -9.99 7.86
C GLU A 119 10.62 -8.85 8.77
N SER A 120 10.61 -7.62 8.27
CA SER A 120 10.20 -6.45 9.04
C SER A 120 9.75 -5.32 8.13
N TYR A 121 8.95 -4.43 8.68
CA TYR A 121 8.60 -3.17 7.99
C TYR A 121 9.73 -2.16 8.18
N PRO A 122 9.86 -1.19 7.23
CA PRO A 122 10.90 -0.17 7.36
C PRO A 122 10.70 0.68 8.62
N ALA A 123 11.82 1.08 9.22
CA ALA A 123 11.80 2.03 10.32
C ALA A 123 11.36 3.41 9.82
N LEU A 124 10.55 4.09 10.60
CA LEU A 124 10.06 5.43 10.29
C LEU A 124 10.73 6.48 11.19
N THR A 125 10.69 7.72 10.75
CA THR A 125 11.16 8.88 11.52
C THR A 125 10.01 9.48 12.35
N ASP A 126 10.35 10.41 13.23
CA ASP A 126 9.40 11.23 14.02
C ASP A 126 8.41 10.39 14.85
N ASN A 127 8.95 9.38 15.54
CA ASN A 127 8.20 8.54 16.48
C ASN A 127 7.01 7.79 15.87
N ARG A 128 7.11 7.45 14.59
CA ARG A 128 6.14 6.64 13.88
C ARG A 128 6.64 5.22 13.69
N GLU A 129 5.73 4.28 13.71
CA GLU A 129 6.04 2.85 13.53
C GLU A 129 4.91 2.17 12.76
N ILE A 130 5.27 1.47 11.68
CA ILE A 130 4.33 0.65 10.93
C ILE A 130 3.98 -0.59 11.77
N THR A 131 2.68 -0.80 11.97
CA THR A 131 2.19 -1.95 12.75
C THR A 131 1.69 -3.09 11.88
N SER A 132 1.07 -2.78 10.74
CA SER A 132 0.59 -3.80 9.81
C SER A 132 0.35 -3.22 8.41
N ILE A 133 0.45 -4.09 7.42
CA ILE A 133 -0.06 -3.84 6.06
C ILE A 133 -0.94 -5.03 5.72
N SER A 134 -2.16 -4.79 5.28
CA SER A 134 -3.10 -5.86 4.96
C SER A 134 -3.93 -5.53 3.72
N ARG A 135 -4.35 -6.59 3.03
CA ARG A 135 -5.27 -6.45 1.90
C ARG A 135 -6.68 -6.17 2.42
N THR A 136 -7.37 -5.24 1.76
CA THR A 136 -8.79 -5.03 1.95
C THR A 136 -9.60 -5.76 0.88
N THR A 137 -8.98 -6.02 -0.28
CA THR A 137 -9.55 -6.84 -1.35
C THR A 137 -8.47 -7.76 -1.94
N PRO A 138 -8.84 -8.92 -2.53
CA PRO A 138 -7.93 -9.60 -3.46
C PRO A 138 -7.76 -8.77 -4.73
N ALA A 139 -6.78 -9.12 -5.55
CA ALA A 139 -6.59 -8.47 -6.85
C ALA A 139 -7.79 -8.73 -7.76
N TYR A 140 -8.23 -7.70 -8.48
CA TYR A 140 -9.37 -7.78 -9.38
C TYR A 140 -9.20 -6.85 -10.59
N LEU A 141 -9.92 -7.16 -11.66
CA LEU A 141 -10.00 -6.29 -12.83
C LEU A 141 -10.97 -5.15 -12.53
N GLU A 142 -10.46 -3.93 -12.40
CA GLU A 142 -11.28 -2.75 -12.10
C GLU A 142 -11.97 -2.21 -13.35
N SER A 143 -11.21 -2.08 -14.44
CA SER A 143 -11.71 -1.45 -15.67
C SER A 143 -10.94 -1.91 -16.89
N ILE A 144 -11.59 -1.79 -18.05
CA ILE A 144 -10.98 -1.98 -19.36
C ILE A 144 -11.19 -0.67 -20.14
N GLU A 145 -10.10 -0.05 -20.55
CA GLU A 145 -10.15 1.19 -21.33
C GLU A 145 -10.59 0.94 -22.79
N GLU A 146 -10.98 1.97 -23.50
CA GLU A 146 -11.38 1.86 -24.93
C GLU A 146 -10.27 1.28 -25.79
N SER A 147 -9.00 1.56 -25.46
CA SER A 147 -7.81 0.99 -26.10
C SER A 147 -7.57 -0.48 -25.75
N LYS A 148 -8.47 -1.11 -24.97
CA LYS A 148 -8.38 -2.46 -24.41
C LYS A 148 -7.26 -2.64 -23.39
N VAL A 149 -6.73 -1.57 -22.85
CA VAL A 149 -5.81 -1.59 -21.72
C VAL A 149 -6.61 -1.97 -20.46
N GLU A 150 -6.10 -2.94 -19.71
CA GLU A 150 -6.74 -3.43 -18.49
C GLU A 150 -6.08 -2.83 -17.26
N ASN A 151 -6.89 -2.42 -16.30
CA ASN A 151 -6.45 -1.92 -14.99
C ASN A 151 -6.79 -2.95 -13.92
N TRP A 152 -5.78 -3.66 -13.44
CA TRP A 152 -5.88 -4.61 -12.34
C TRP A 152 -5.48 -3.92 -11.04
N VAL A 153 -6.24 -4.13 -9.98
CA VAL A 153 -6.08 -3.40 -8.73
C VAL A 153 -6.07 -4.36 -7.55
N ILE A 154 -5.21 -4.07 -6.58
CA ILE A 154 -5.30 -4.62 -5.24
C ILE A 154 -5.39 -3.46 -4.25
N SER A 155 -6.37 -3.49 -3.36
CA SER A 155 -6.56 -2.46 -2.34
C SER A 155 -5.99 -2.93 -1.02
N MET A 156 -5.23 -2.05 -0.38
CA MET A 156 -4.52 -2.35 0.85
C MET A 156 -4.64 -1.21 1.85
N ILE A 157 -4.33 -1.52 3.09
CA ILE A 157 -4.26 -0.53 4.15
C ILE A 157 -2.99 -0.75 4.97
N LEU A 158 -2.22 0.33 5.12
CA LEU A 158 -1.08 0.38 6.03
C LEU A 158 -1.53 1.03 7.32
N ARG A 159 -1.27 0.39 8.45
CA ARG A 159 -1.56 0.93 9.77
C ARG A 159 -0.26 1.25 10.47
N TYR A 160 -0.23 2.39 11.15
CA TYR A 160 0.94 2.81 11.90
C TYR A 160 0.55 3.57 13.16
N LYS A 161 1.49 3.68 14.08
CA LYS A 161 1.38 4.47 15.29
C LYS A 161 2.15 5.75 15.13
N ASN A 162 1.62 6.83 15.71
CA ASN A 162 2.31 8.11 15.86
C ASN A 162 2.23 8.53 17.33
N GLU A 163 3.38 8.83 17.92
CA GLU A 163 3.45 9.25 19.31
C GLU A 163 4.22 10.57 19.40
N TYR A 164 3.69 11.53 20.14
CA TYR A 164 4.37 12.81 20.37
C TYR A 164 4.01 13.41 21.72
N GLN A 165 4.87 14.32 22.19
CA GLN A 165 4.69 15.04 23.46
C GLN A 165 4.13 16.42 23.18
N LEU A 166 3.05 16.77 23.88
CA LEU A 166 2.52 18.13 23.90
C LEU A 166 3.35 19.04 24.82
#